data_54ad88c6c3f61c69886d56fec6e847fb
#
_entry.id   54ad88c6c3f61c69886d56fec6e847fb
#
_cell.length_a   1.000
_cell.length_b   1.000
_cell.length_c   1.000
_cell.angle_alpha   90.00
_cell.angle_beta   90.00
_cell.angle_gamma   90.00
#
_symmetry.space_group_name_H-M   'P 1'
#
loop_
_entity.id
_entity.type
_entity.pdbx_description
1 polymer ?
#
loop_
_entity_poly.entity_id
_entity_poly.type
_entity_poly.pdbx_seq_one_letter_code
_entity_poly.pdbx_strand_id
1 'polypeptide(L)'
;MTLTTTDLEEKKTGKELYNYQKEAITKIFERFEEAPDDYHLLFQLPTGGGKTVIFSELVRQYLKHHNKKVLILTHRVELCKQTCSMLSDFGVVNKVIDSKANLDDHRDYSCYVAMVETLNNRLNDNKLDISDIGLVIIDEAHYNSFTKLFKFFENSFILGVTATPLSSNIQLPMTDNYEELIIGESIETLIKNNFLAKAKTYSYN
;
A
#
# COMPACT_ATOMS: atom_id res chain seq x y z
N MET A 1 -6.93 3.13 19.24
CA MET A 1 -8.06 2.17 19.27
C MET A 1 -7.49 0.80 18.93
N THR A 2 -7.44 -0.14 19.86
CA THR A 2 -6.76 -1.43 19.64
C THR A 2 -7.66 -2.30 18.77
N LEU A 3 -7.18 -2.75 17.61
CA LEU A 3 -7.90 -3.71 16.77
C LEU A 3 -8.13 -4.98 17.56
N THR A 4 -9.38 -5.36 17.71
CA THR A 4 -9.73 -6.64 18.35
C THR A 4 -9.69 -7.75 17.30
N THR A 5 -9.42 -8.97 17.73
CA THR A 5 -9.45 -10.19 16.89
C THR A 5 -10.79 -10.31 16.14
N THR A 6 -11.84 -9.73 16.68
CA THR A 6 -13.20 -9.71 16.11
C THR A 6 -13.31 -8.83 14.85
N ASP A 7 -12.54 -7.75 14.75
CA ASP A 7 -12.54 -6.85 13.56
C ASP A 7 -11.94 -7.52 12.32
N LEU A 8 -11.16 -8.57 12.51
CA LEU A 8 -10.59 -9.39 11.43
C LEU A 8 -11.56 -10.47 10.89
N GLU A 9 -12.66 -10.73 11.58
CA GLU A 9 -13.60 -11.84 11.24
C GLU A 9 -14.92 -11.40 10.59
N GLU A 10 -15.28 -10.11 10.60
CA GLU A 10 -16.57 -9.66 10.08
C GLU A 10 -16.55 -9.34 8.58
N LYS A 11 -17.18 -10.17 7.85
CA LYS A 11 -17.50 -10.35 6.42
C LYS A 11 -16.50 -11.24 5.70
N LYS A 12 -16.96 -12.43 5.31
CA LYS A 12 -16.34 -13.30 4.32
C LYS A 12 -16.11 -12.53 3.01
N THR A 13 -15.04 -11.77 2.95
CA THR A 13 -14.34 -11.52 1.71
C THR A 13 -13.90 -12.89 1.23
N GLY A 14 -14.05 -13.21 -0.06
CA GLY A 14 -13.78 -14.56 -0.57
C GLY A 14 -12.32 -15.05 -0.41
N LYS A 15 -11.46 -14.29 0.30
CA LYS A 15 -10.05 -14.63 0.59
C LYS A 15 -9.81 -14.64 2.10
N GLU A 16 -9.45 -15.81 2.62
CA GLU A 16 -9.03 -15.97 4.00
C GLU A 16 -7.58 -15.51 4.16
N LEU A 17 -7.33 -14.65 5.16
CA LEU A 17 -5.99 -14.18 5.48
C LEU A 17 -5.21 -15.23 6.26
N TYR A 18 -3.94 -15.43 5.87
CA TYR A 18 -2.99 -16.22 6.65
C TYR A 18 -2.60 -15.51 7.96
N ASN A 19 -2.16 -16.26 8.96
CA ASN A 19 -1.80 -15.69 10.26
C ASN A 19 -0.72 -14.60 10.15
N TYR A 20 0.33 -14.83 9.38
CA TYR A 20 1.38 -13.83 9.19
C TYR A 20 0.88 -12.54 8.54
N GLN A 21 -0.17 -12.64 7.69
CA GLN A 21 -0.79 -11.45 7.09
C GLN A 21 -1.59 -10.66 8.13
N LYS A 22 -2.35 -11.36 8.98
CA LYS A 22 -3.07 -10.75 10.10
C LYS A 22 -2.12 -10.04 11.07
N GLU A 23 -1.02 -10.70 11.44
CA GLU A 23 0.03 -10.12 12.30
C GLU A 23 0.67 -8.88 11.68
N ALA A 24 0.97 -8.91 10.37
CA ALA A 24 1.51 -7.77 9.66
C ALA A 24 0.54 -6.58 9.67
N ILE A 25 -0.74 -6.83 9.40
CA ILE A 25 -1.79 -5.81 9.43
C ILE A 25 -1.88 -5.20 10.83
N THR A 26 -1.92 -6.02 11.88
CA THR A 26 -1.98 -5.54 13.26
C THR A 26 -0.80 -4.64 13.59
N LYS A 27 0.45 -5.05 13.29
CA LYS A 27 1.65 -4.23 13.53
C LYS A 27 1.63 -2.90 12.79
N ILE A 28 1.17 -2.89 11.53
CA ILE A 28 1.07 -1.65 10.74
C ILE A 28 0.01 -0.73 11.34
N PHE A 29 -1.14 -1.26 11.77
CA PHE A 29 -2.18 -0.46 12.42
C PHE A 29 -1.75 0.10 13.78
N GLU A 30 -1.09 -0.69 14.63
CA GLU A 30 -0.54 -0.23 15.90
C GLU A 30 0.38 0.98 15.66
N ARG A 31 1.23 0.89 14.64
CA ARG A 31 2.13 1.98 14.32
C ARG A 31 1.40 3.19 13.73
N PHE A 32 0.38 2.99 12.93
CA PHE A 32 -0.48 4.05 12.42
C PHE A 32 -1.20 4.83 13.54
N GLU A 33 -1.69 4.15 14.58
CA GLU A 33 -2.39 4.78 15.71
C GLU A 33 -1.44 5.53 16.67
N GLU A 34 -0.18 5.12 16.76
CA GLU A 34 0.83 5.69 17.67
C GLU A 34 1.65 6.83 17.05
N ALA A 35 1.82 6.83 15.73
CA ALA A 35 2.67 7.77 15.02
C ALA A 35 1.95 9.08 14.68
N PRO A 36 2.68 10.19 14.44
CA PRO A 36 2.10 11.42 13.91
C PRO A 36 1.55 11.23 12.49
N ASP A 37 0.66 12.13 12.07
CA ASP A 37 -0.04 12.07 10.76
C ASP A 37 0.91 12.06 9.56
N ASP A 38 2.10 12.66 9.67
CA ASP A 38 3.13 12.78 8.64
C ASP A 38 4.19 11.66 8.68
N TYR A 39 3.90 10.54 9.36
CA TYR A 39 4.85 9.44 9.53
C TYR A 39 4.97 8.56 8.29
N HIS A 40 6.21 8.19 7.94
CA HIS A 40 6.49 7.33 6.80
C HIS A 40 7.02 5.96 7.27
N LEU A 41 6.21 4.94 7.08
CA LEU A 41 6.52 3.56 7.44
C LEU A 41 6.83 2.73 6.20
N LEU A 42 7.91 1.95 6.24
CA LEU A 42 8.22 0.97 5.20
C LEU A 42 7.88 -0.43 5.69
N PHE A 43 7.14 -1.18 4.88
CA PHE A 43 6.84 -2.58 5.13
C PHE A 43 7.49 -3.47 4.08
N GLN A 44 8.31 -4.41 4.52
CA GLN A 44 8.97 -5.40 3.67
C GLN A 44 8.24 -6.74 3.73
N LEU A 45 7.90 -7.27 2.54
CA LEU A 45 7.44 -8.65 2.39
C LEU A 45 7.87 -9.19 1.02
N PRO A 46 8.40 -10.41 0.92
CA PRO A 46 8.84 -10.99 -0.35
C PRO A 46 7.77 -10.98 -1.43
N THR A 47 8.21 -11.00 -2.70
CA THR A 47 7.30 -11.20 -3.84
C THR A 47 6.56 -12.52 -3.68
N GLY A 48 5.26 -12.51 -3.96
CA GLY A 48 4.38 -13.66 -3.72
C GLY A 48 3.88 -13.81 -2.28
N GLY A 49 4.41 -13.05 -1.31
CA GLY A 49 3.96 -13.09 0.09
C GLY A 49 2.60 -12.41 0.34
N GLY A 50 1.95 -11.84 -0.70
CA GLY A 50 0.61 -11.27 -0.57
C GLY A 50 0.58 -9.81 -0.11
N LYS A 51 1.57 -8.98 -0.48
CA LYS A 51 1.60 -7.54 -0.20
C LYS A 51 0.27 -6.85 -0.54
N THR A 52 -0.26 -7.10 -1.75
CA THR A 52 -1.52 -6.51 -2.21
C THR A 52 -2.72 -6.96 -1.37
N VAL A 53 -2.74 -8.20 -0.90
CA VAL A 53 -3.76 -8.73 0.01
C VAL A 53 -3.71 -7.99 1.36
N ILE A 54 -2.51 -7.85 1.93
CA ILE A 54 -2.29 -7.17 3.21
C ILE A 54 -2.76 -5.73 3.13
N PHE A 55 -2.30 -4.96 2.16
CA PHE A 55 -2.69 -3.55 2.10
C PHE A 55 -4.15 -3.36 1.67
N SER A 56 -4.77 -4.26 0.89
CA SER A 56 -6.20 -4.17 0.56
C SER A 56 -7.07 -4.35 1.80
N GLU A 57 -6.73 -5.31 2.66
CA GLU A 57 -7.41 -5.48 3.95
C GLU A 57 -7.16 -4.29 4.89
N LEU A 58 -5.93 -3.78 4.93
CA LEU A 58 -5.57 -2.60 5.70
C LEU A 58 -6.41 -1.39 5.26
N VAL A 59 -6.57 -1.15 3.96
CA VAL A 59 -7.45 -0.10 3.41
C VAL A 59 -8.90 -0.30 3.84
N ARG A 60 -9.42 -1.54 3.75
CA ARG A 60 -10.78 -1.85 4.17
C ARG A 60 -11.02 -1.50 5.64
N GLN A 61 -10.08 -1.86 6.51
CA GLN A 61 -10.17 -1.56 7.94
C GLN A 61 -10.01 -0.05 8.20
N TYR A 62 -9.04 0.60 7.54
CA TYR A 62 -8.84 2.04 7.65
C TYR A 62 -10.13 2.81 7.35
N LEU A 63 -10.77 2.53 6.21
CA LEU A 63 -11.99 3.21 5.77
C LEU A 63 -13.21 2.91 6.69
N LYS A 64 -13.18 1.83 7.48
CA LYS A 64 -14.22 1.53 8.48
C LYS A 64 -14.10 2.43 9.73
N HIS A 65 -12.88 2.84 10.07
CA HIS A 65 -12.59 3.54 11.32
C HIS A 65 -12.24 5.02 11.15
N HIS A 66 -11.89 5.44 9.94
CA HIS A 66 -11.44 6.82 9.63
C HIS A 66 -12.27 7.45 8.53
N ASN A 67 -12.50 8.78 8.64
CA ASN A 67 -13.25 9.54 7.65
C ASN A 67 -12.38 10.12 6.52
N LYS A 68 -11.05 10.06 6.67
CA LYS A 68 -10.11 10.49 5.64
C LYS A 68 -10.01 9.43 4.53
N LYS A 69 -9.66 9.85 3.33
CA LYS A 69 -9.54 8.99 2.15
C LYS A 69 -8.19 8.28 2.08
N VAL A 70 -8.14 7.27 1.23
CA VAL A 70 -6.93 6.48 0.95
C VAL A 70 -6.50 6.68 -0.51
N LEU A 71 -5.20 6.83 -0.72
CA LEU A 71 -4.57 6.85 -2.03
C LEU A 71 -3.55 5.73 -2.15
N ILE A 72 -3.63 4.94 -3.21
CA ILE A 72 -2.64 3.91 -3.52
C ILE A 72 -1.88 4.32 -4.77
N LEU A 73 -0.55 4.35 -4.66
CA LEU A 73 0.36 4.72 -5.74
C LEU A 73 1.04 3.48 -6.32
N THR A 74 1.02 3.37 -7.62
CA THR A 74 1.74 2.33 -8.37
C THR A 74 2.59 2.97 -9.47
N HIS A 75 3.52 2.23 -10.04
CA HIS A 75 4.37 2.72 -11.13
C HIS A 75 4.01 2.12 -12.51
N ARG A 76 3.04 1.20 -12.58
CA ARG A 76 2.61 0.54 -13.83
C ARG A 76 1.10 0.43 -13.94
N VAL A 77 0.58 0.55 -15.16
CA VAL A 77 -0.86 0.45 -15.46
C VAL A 77 -1.43 -0.91 -15.06
N GLU A 78 -0.68 -1.99 -15.29
CA GLU A 78 -1.08 -3.35 -14.96
C GLU A 78 -1.27 -3.51 -13.44
N LEU A 79 -0.37 -2.91 -12.64
CA LEU A 79 -0.47 -2.91 -11.19
C LEU A 79 -1.69 -2.11 -10.70
N CYS A 80 -2.01 -0.97 -11.33
CA CYS A 80 -3.25 -0.24 -11.02
C CYS A 80 -4.48 -1.15 -11.17
N LYS A 81 -4.59 -1.87 -12.27
CA LYS A 81 -5.72 -2.77 -12.52
C LYS A 81 -5.79 -3.92 -11.53
N GLN A 82 -4.65 -4.55 -11.23
CA GLN A 82 -4.57 -5.64 -10.25
C GLN A 82 -4.95 -5.16 -8.84
N THR A 83 -4.46 -3.99 -8.44
CA THR A 83 -4.79 -3.36 -7.16
C THR A 83 -6.27 -3.04 -7.06
N CYS A 84 -6.88 -2.43 -8.09
CA CYS A 84 -8.31 -2.15 -8.11
C CYS A 84 -9.16 -3.43 -8.00
N SER A 85 -8.79 -4.49 -8.73
CA SER A 85 -9.48 -5.77 -8.64
C SER A 85 -9.39 -6.36 -7.23
N MET A 86 -8.20 -6.34 -6.62
CA MET A 86 -8.00 -6.85 -5.27
C MET A 86 -8.79 -6.05 -4.24
N LEU A 87 -8.78 -4.71 -4.31
CA LEU A 87 -9.60 -3.86 -3.44
C LEU A 87 -11.09 -4.19 -3.56
N SER A 88 -11.57 -4.40 -4.78
CA SER A 88 -12.97 -4.80 -5.02
C SER A 88 -13.29 -6.17 -4.42
N ASP A 89 -12.37 -7.14 -4.49
CA ASP A 89 -12.50 -8.46 -3.84
C ASP A 89 -12.63 -8.32 -2.31
N PHE A 90 -12.02 -7.28 -1.73
CA PHE A 90 -12.15 -6.93 -0.30
C PHE A 90 -13.35 -6.00 0.00
N GLY A 91 -14.20 -5.73 -0.99
CA GLY A 91 -15.38 -4.88 -0.82
C GLY A 91 -15.07 -3.39 -0.70
N VAL A 92 -13.86 -2.96 -1.09
CA VAL A 92 -13.47 -1.55 -1.13
C VAL A 92 -13.85 -0.95 -2.47
N VAL A 93 -14.78 0.02 -2.42
CA VAL A 93 -15.13 0.82 -3.60
C VAL A 93 -13.98 1.76 -3.92
N ASN A 94 -13.43 1.64 -5.12
CA ASN A 94 -12.22 2.36 -5.51
C ASN A 94 -12.33 2.97 -6.90
N LYS A 95 -11.53 4.00 -7.17
CA LYS A 95 -11.48 4.72 -8.44
C LYS A 95 -10.04 4.93 -8.90
N VAL A 96 -9.79 4.71 -10.18
CA VAL A 96 -8.49 5.06 -10.79
C VAL A 96 -8.47 6.55 -11.12
N ILE A 97 -7.40 7.23 -10.70
CA ILE A 97 -7.07 8.58 -11.16
C ILE A 97 -6.25 8.44 -12.44
N ASP A 98 -6.89 8.64 -13.58
CA ASP A 98 -6.23 8.66 -14.89
C ASP A 98 -6.03 10.08 -15.43
N SER A 99 -5.45 10.20 -16.63
CA SER A 99 -5.18 11.49 -17.27
C SER A 99 -6.45 12.24 -17.70
N LYS A 100 -7.59 11.55 -17.80
CA LYS A 100 -8.87 12.10 -18.29
C LYS A 100 -9.87 12.37 -17.16
N ALA A 101 -9.57 11.92 -15.95
CA ALA A 101 -10.46 12.02 -14.82
C ALA A 101 -10.80 13.49 -14.48
N ASN A 102 -12.08 13.82 -14.35
CA ASN A 102 -12.54 15.13 -13.89
C ASN A 102 -12.56 15.17 -12.35
N LEU A 103 -12.29 16.35 -11.77
CA LEU A 103 -12.33 16.58 -10.33
C LEU A 103 -13.69 16.24 -9.71
N ASP A 104 -14.77 16.54 -10.42
CA ASP A 104 -16.13 16.33 -9.93
C ASP A 104 -16.49 14.83 -9.80
N ASP A 105 -15.91 13.96 -10.64
CA ASP A 105 -16.10 12.51 -10.60
C ASP A 105 -15.40 11.81 -9.42
N HIS A 106 -14.55 12.54 -8.68
CA HIS A 106 -13.71 11.94 -7.63
C HIS A 106 -14.21 12.18 -6.20
N ARG A 107 -15.22 13.01 -6.00
CA ARG A 107 -15.70 13.37 -4.65
C ARG A 107 -16.38 12.22 -3.92
N ASP A 108 -16.95 11.27 -4.67
CA ASP A 108 -17.79 10.20 -4.11
C ASP A 108 -17.03 8.94 -3.67
N TYR A 109 -15.72 8.89 -3.90
CA TYR A 109 -14.91 7.72 -3.57
C TYR A 109 -14.03 7.97 -2.34
N SER A 110 -13.87 6.94 -1.52
CA SER A 110 -13.00 6.97 -0.33
C SER A 110 -11.64 6.31 -0.59
N CYS A 111 -11.47 5.60 -1.70
CA CYS A 111 -10.20 4.97 -2.09
C CYS A 111 -9.88 5.26 -3.54
N TYR A 112 -8.65 5.70 -3.78
CA TYR A 112 -8.14 6.00 -5.10
C TYR A 112 -6.89 5.19 -5.41
N VAL A 113 -6.73 4.82 -6.68
CA VAL A 113 -5.51 4.20 -7.20
C VAL A 113 -4.96 5.06 -8.33
N ALA A 114 -3.70 5.41 -8.29
CA ALA A 114 -3.07 6.27 -9.29
C ALA A 114 -1.68 5.78 -9.69
N MET A 115 -1.31 6.06 -10.93
CA MET A 115 0.10 6.01 -11.33
C MET A 115 0.82 7.28 -10.87
N VAL A 116 2.05 7.12 -10.39
CA VAL A 116 2.88 8.22 -9.88
C VAL A 116 2.99 9.38 -10.87
N GLU A 117 3.28 9.09 -12.13
CA GLU A 117 3.47 10.14 -13.14
C GLU A 117 2.16 10.87 -13.45
N THR A 118 1.06 10.13 -13.55
CA THR A 118 -0.27 10.71 -13.79
C THR A 118 -0.67 11.64 -12.65
N LEU A 119 -0.51 11.15 -11.42
CA LEU A 119 -0.85 11.95 -10.23
C LEU A 119 0.02 13.19 -10.13
N ASN A 120 1.34 13.06 -10.30
CA ASN A 120 2.27 14.19 -10.24
C ASN A 120 1.90 15.32 -11.23
N ASN A 121 1.57 14.95 -12.47
CA ASN A 121 1.15 15.93 -13.47
C ASN A 121 -0.17 16.62 -13.07
N ARG A 122 -1.13 15.86 -12.55
CA ARG A 122 -2.43 16.37 -12.13
C ARG A 122 -2.33 17.34 -10.94
N LEU A 123 -1.47 17.02 -9.96
CA LEU A 123 -1.25 17.86 -8.80
C LEU A 123 -0.51 19.15 -9.14
N ASN A 124 0.52 19.07 -10.00
CA ASN A 124 1.25 20.25 -10.44
C ASN A 124 0.38 21.20 -11.30
N ASP A 125 -0.62 20.66 -12.02
CA ASP A 125 -1.58 21.44 -12.78
C ASP A 125 -2.74 22.02 -11.91
N ASN A 126 -2.73 21.79 -10.59
CA ASN A 126 -3.82 22.13 -9.66
C ASN A 126 -5.20 21.56 -10.10
N LYS A 127 -5.19 20.40 -10.74
CA LYS A 127 -6.39 19.74 -11.25
C LYS A 127 -6.98 18.71 -10.28
N LEU A 128 -6.43 18.59 -9.08
CA LEU A 128 -6.85 17.59 -8.10
C LEU A 128 -6.70 18.16 -6.68
N ASP A 129 -7.76 18.06 -5.89
CA ASP A 129 -7.72 18.32 -4.45
C ASP A 129 -7.56 16.97 -3.72
N ILE A 130 -6.49 16.87 -2.93
CA ILE A 130 -6.14 15.68 -2.15
C ILE A 130 -6.00 15.99 -0.66
N SER A 131 -6.49 17.13 -0.21
CA SER A 131 -6.38 17.60 1.18
C SER A 131 -7.04 16.65 2.21
N ASP A 132 -7.96 15.80 1.77
CA ASP A 132 -8.67 14.83 2.59
C ASP A 132 -8.05 13.41 2.58
N ILE A 133 -6.89 13.21 1.94
CA ILE A 133 -6.13 11.97 2.00
C ILE A 133 -5.46 11.86 3.38
N GLY A 134 -5.71 10.77 4.08
CA GLY A 134 -5.07 10.49 5.39
C GLY A 134 -4.11 9.30 5.37
N LEU A 135 -4.25 8.41 4.38
CA LEU A 135 -3.35 7.27 4.19
C LEU A 135 -2.92 7.19 2.74
N VAL A 136 -1.61 7.16 2.50
CA VAL A 136 -1.00 6.92 1.20
C VAL A 136 -0.26 5.59 1.24
N ILE A 137 -0.59 4.68 0.33
CA ILE A 137 0.11 3.40 0.18
C ILE A 137 0.92 3.44 -1.11
N ILE A 138 2.20 3.10 -1.03
CA ILE A 138 3.12 3.07 -2.16
C ILE A 138 3.53 1.64 -2.43
N ASP A 139 2.99 1.06 -3.51
CA ASP A 139 3.38 -0.29 -3.94
C ASP A 139 4.71 -0.25 -4.70
N GLU A 140 5.58 -1.22 -4.40
CA GLU A 140 6.97 -1.28 -4.87
C GLU A 140 7.77 0.00 -4.52
N ALA A 141 7.72 0.39 -3.25
CA ALA A 141 8.26 1.64 -2.71
C ALA A 141 9.78 1.84 -2.93
N HIS A 142 10.52 0.80 -3.35
CA HIS A 142 11.95 0.90 -3.68
C HIS A 142 12.22 1.78 -4.93
N TYR A 143 11.21 2.12 -5.72
CA TYR A 143 11.35 3.08 -6.82
C TYR A 143 11.30 4.52 -6.30
N ASN A 144 12.35 5.30 -6.52
CA ASN A 144 12.47 6.68 -6.03
C ASN A 144 11.53 7.69 -6.73
N SER A 145 10.81 7.27 -7.77
CA SER A 145 9.86 8.15 -8.47
C SER A 145 8.72 8.68 -7.60
N PHE A 146 8.48 8.05 -6.45
CA PHE A 146 7.42 8.45 -5.52
C PHE A 146 7.78 9.66 -4.65
N THR A 147 9.07 9.88 -4.37
CA THR A 147 9.54 10.92 -3.42
C THR A 147 9.11 12.33 -3.83
N LYS A 148 8.99 12.60 -5.12
CA LYS A 148 8.49 13.88 -5.65
C LYS A 148 7.05 14.22 -5.25
N LEU A 149 6.29 13.22 -4.79
CA LEU A 149 4.90 13.38 -4.36
C LEU A 149 4.77 13.65 -2.86
N PHE A 150 5.79 13.36 -2.04
CA PHE A 150 5.70 13.47 -0.57
C PHE A 150 5.32 14.89 -0.12
N LYS A 151 5.82 15.91 -0.80
CA LYS A 151 5.47 17.33 -0.55
C LYS A 151 3.96 17.65 -0.61
N PHE A 152 3.16 16.79 -1.22
CA PHE A 152 1.71 16.96 -1.30
C PHE A 152 0.95 16.23 -0.19
N PHE A 153 1.66 15.43 0.63
CA PHE A 153 1.09 14.53 1.64
C PHE A 153 1.65 14.80 3.03
N GLU A 154 1.97 16.05 3.35
CA GLU A 154 2.56 16.48 4.64
C GLU A 154 1.67 16.17 5.86
N ASN A 155 0.37 15.88 5.66
CA ASN A 155 -0.58 15.51 6.71
C ASN A 155 -1.19 14.13 6.48
N SER A 156 -0.43 13.23 5.85
CA SER A 156 -0.87 11.88 5.52
C SER A 156 0.17 10.87 5.99
N PHE A 157 -0.30 9.80 6.62
CA PHE A 157 0.55 8.65 6.90
C PHE A 157 0.93 7.96 5.59
N ILE A 158 2.22 7.71 5.37
CA ILE A 158 2.73 7.05 4.17
C ILE A 158 3.20 5.64 4.51
N LEU A 159 2.59 4.64 3.89
CA LEU A 159 3.00 3.24 3.97
C LEU A 159 3.68 2.82 2.66
N GLY A 160 4.98 2.73 2.65
CA GLY A 160 5.73 2.10 1.56
C GLY A 160 5.69 0.58 1.70
N VAL A 161 5.40 -0.14 0.62
CA VAL A 161 5.38 -1.60 0.59
C VAL A 161 6.36 -2.09 -0.47
N THR A 162 7.28 -2.99 -0.10
CA THR A 162 8.32 -3.48 -1.02
C THR A 162 8.75 -4.91 -0.73
N ALA A 163 9.27 -5.60 -1.73
CA ALA A 163 9.96 -6.88 -1.54
C ALA A 163 11.43 -6.68 -1.16
N THR A 164 12.04 -5.59 -1.62
CA THR A 164 13.44 -5.25 -1.41
C THR A 164 13.54 -3.86 -0.82
N PRO A 165 13.92 -3.69 0.47
CA PRO A 165 14.00 -2.39 1.11
C PRO A 165 15.30 -1.66 0.74
N LEU A 166 15.74 -1.82 -0.49
CA LEU A 166 16.90 -1.16 -1.06
C LEU A 166 16.44 -0.19 -2.13
N SER A 167 16.88 1.04 -2.03
CA SER A 167 16.60 2.06 -3.04
C SER A 167 17.10 1.63 -4.42
N SER A 168 16.35 1.92 -5.46
CA SER A 168 16.79 1.79 -6.85
C SER A 168 17.94 2.75 -7.21
N ASN A 169 18.20 3.76 -6.38
CA ASN A 169 19.32 4.67 -6.49
C ASN A 169 20.12 4.68 -5.17
N ILE A 170 21.37 4.24 -5.20
CA ILE A 170 22.28 4.17 -4.04
C ILE A 170 22.51 5.57 -3.40
N GLN A 171 22.41 6.64 -4.18
CA GLN A 171 22.58 8.01 -3.69
C GLN A 171 21.36 8.56 -2.93
N LEU A 172 20.23 7.84 -2.97
CA LEU A 172 18.98 8.18 -2.30
C LEU A 172 18.51 6.97 -1.49
N PRO A 173 19.10 6.70 -0.34
CA PRO A 173 18.71 5.56 0.48
C PRO A 173 17.27 5.69 0.97
N MET A 174 16.60 4.57 1.20
CA MET A 174 15.21 4.59 1.66
C MET A 174 15.06 5.18 3.06
N THR A 175 16.13 5.14 3.87
CA THR A 175 16.18 5.78 5.19
C THR A 175 16.01 7.30 5.17
N ASP A 176 16.19 7.94 4.01
CA ASP A 176 15.94 9.38 3.86
C ASP A 176 14.43 9.69 3.71
N ASN A 177 13.63 8.67 3.44
CA ASN A 177 12.21 8.82 3.11
C ASN A 177 11.27 8.05 4.06
N TYR A 178 11.80 7.14 4.88
CA TYR A 178 11.02 6.30 5.80
C TYR A 178 11.70 6.26 7.16
N GLU A 179 10.95 6.54 8.22
CA GLU A 179 11.43 6.59 9.60
C GLU A 179 11.61 5.19 10.18
N GLU A 180 10.81 4.22 9.73
CA GLU A 180 10.82 2.87 10.29
C GLU A 180 10.63 1.81 9.21
N LEU A 181 11.22 0.62 9.44
CA LEU A 181 11.05 -0.57 8.62
C LEU A 181 10.42 -1.69 9.45
N ILE A 182 9.22 -2.11 9.07
CA ILE A 182 8.63 -3.37 9.55
C ILE A 182 9.01 -4.48 8.58
N ILE A 183 9.64 -5.53 9.11
CA ILE A 183 9.99 -6.73 8.34
C ILE A 183 8.90 -7.80 8.57
N GLY A 184 8.27 -8.23 7.49
CA GLY A 184 7.34 -9.36 7.47
C GLY A 184 8.06 -10.71 7.39
N GLU A 185 7.34 -11.77 7.04
CA GLU A 185 7.88 -13.11 6.96
C GLU A 185 8.97 -13.27 5.89
N SER A 186 9.96 -14.10 6.21
CA SER A 186 11.05 -14.42 5.29
C SER A 186 10.60 -15.34 4.15
N ILE A 187 11.33 -15.32 3.02
CA ILE A 187 11.10 -16.27 1.91
C ILE A 187 11.21 -17.72 2.42
N GLU A 188 12.18 -17.99 3.29
CA GLU A 188 12.42 -19.32 3.85
C GLU A 188 11.22 -19.82 4.66
N THR A 189 10.70 -18.99 5.56
CA THR A 189 9.51 -19.30 6.36
C THR A 189 8.28 -19.50 5.48
N LEU A 190 8.08 -18.65 4.47
CA LEU A 190 6.95 -18.77 3.55
C LEU A 190 7.00 -20.06 2.73
N ILE A 191 8.18 -20.49 2.30
CA ILE A 191 8.38 -21.77 1.61
C ILE A 191 8.16 -22.95 2.56
N LYS A 192 8.72 -22.90 3.78
CA LYS A 192 8.58 -23.94 4.80
C LYS A 192 7.13 -24.19 5.18
N ASN A 193 6.33 -23.13 5.23
CA ASN A 193 4.91 -23.19 5.56
C ASN A 193 4.01 -23.41 4.33
N ASN A 194 4.56 -23.70 3.16
CA ASN A 194 3.86 -23.92 1.89
C ASN A 194 3.05 -22.71 1.38
N PHE A 195 3.35 -21.48 1.82
CA PHE A 195 2.76 -20.26 1.28
C PHE A 195 3.43 -19.81 -0.03
N LEU A 196 4.70 -20.19 -0.24
CA LEU A 196 5.43 -19.98 -1.48
C LEU A 196 5.99 -21.31 -2.04
N ALA A 197 5.95 -21.43 -3.36
CA ALA A 197 6.55 -22.56 -4.03
C ALA A 197 8.10 -22.53 -3.92
N LYS A 198 8.72 -23.70 -3.79
CA LYS A 198 10.16 -23.83 -3.81
C LYS A 198 10.68 -23.63 -5.25
N ALA A 199 11.56 -22.65 -5.46
CA ALA A 199 12.20 -22.44 -6.74
C ALA A 199 13.19 -23.57 -7.06
N LYS A 200 13.18 -24.07 -8.32
CA LYS A 200 14.22 -24.94 -8.88
C LYS A 200 14.92 -24.18 -9.99
N THR A 201 16.23 -23.96 -9.80
CA THR A 201 17.06 -23.33 -10.82
C THR A 201 17.75 -24.42 -11.65
N TYR A 202 17.63 -24.33 -12.97
CA TYR A 202 18.34 -25.19 -13.92
C TYR A 202 19.38 -24.33 -14.63
N SER A 203 20.65 -24.72 -14.59
CA SER A 203 21.71 -24.14 -15.43
C SER A 203 21.93 -25.08 -16.63
N TYR A 204 21.93 -24.50 -17.82
CA TYR A 204 22.37 -25.21 -19.03
C TYR A 204 23.83 -24.85 -19.23
N ASN A 205 24.67 -25.88 -19.34
CA ASN A 205 26.08 -25.76 -19.73
C ASN A 205 26.19 -25.59 -21.24
#